data_14de5bab0b17ea8c995ce81014068b11
#
_entry.id   14de5bab0b17ea8c995ce81014068b11
#
_cell.length_a   1.000
_cell.length_b   1.000
_cell.length_c   1.000
_cell.angle_alpha   90.00
_cell.angle_beta   90.00
_cell.angle_gamma   90.00
#
_symmetry.space_group_name_H-M   'P 1'
#
loop_
_entity.id
_entity.type
_entity.pdbx_description
1 polymer ?
#
loop_
_entity_poly.entity_id
_entity_poly.type
_entity_poly.pdbx_seq_one_letter_code
_entity_poly.pdbx_strand_id
1 'polypeptide(L)'
;MKKFTISLFLLLLIVVGGVYLLGYGYLLKAVRVVYATGHSTTFLDDYTYFDNRTISRSTTPQAWAFTADYNKVAETPELQNAHQKYGTVAFLIIKGDSIWHERYFDNYNSQSKSNSFSMAKSYVSALLGRTITDGYIKGLDQPVSDFFPQYKEGLAAKLTVGDLSSMASGLDWDEAYYDPFSITTRAYFDGHFREKMLQLKITSEPGKAFKYLSGNTFLLGMVIEKATGKTLSEYLAEALWQPMGCEGDALWQLDSEESGLEKAYCCIASNARDFARLGKLYREHGKWNGKQLLDSAFVAKSVQPRFPDHPEYGYGWWLLDYKGIHFFMMRGHLGQYVIVNPTDKVIIVRLGHSLSDEAPEGSTFPSDIYTYIDEAYKMINGNS
;
A
#
# COMPACT_ATOMS: atom_id res chain seq x y z
N MET A 1 -6.11 -51.21 8.04
CA MET A 1 -6.25 -49.99 7.24
C MET A 1 -7.49 -49.15 7.62
N LYS A 2 -8.76 -49.62 7.53
CA LYS A 2 -9.94 -48.77 7.85
C LYS A 2 -9.94 -48.14 9.23
N LYS A 3 -9.55 -48.86 10.32
CA LYS A 3 -9.49 -48.30 11.67
C LYS A 3 -8.43 -47.18 11.82
N PHE A 4 -7.27 -47.35 11.18
CA PHE A 4 -6.21 -46.35 11.17
C PHE A 4 -6.65 -45.06 10.44
N THR A 5 -7.32 -45.22 9.29
CA THR A 5 -7.85 -44.07 8.53
C THR A 5 -8.92 -43.31 9.31
N ILE A 6 -9.80 -44.02 10.03
CA ILE A 6 -10.82 -43.39 10.88
C ILE A 6 -10.19 -42.65 12.06
N SER A 7 -9.20 -43.27 12.71
CA SER A 7 -8.50 -42.61 13.83
C SER A 7 -7.74 -41.35 13.37
N LEU A 8 -7.09 -41.37 12.22
CA LEU A 8 -6.41 -40.22 11.62
C LEU A 8 -7.40 -39.10 11.28
N PHE A 9 -8.56 -39.44 10.72
CA PHE A 9 -9.61 -38.48 10.39
C PHE A 9 -10.20 -37.82 11.64
N LEU A 10 -10.46 -38.60 12.70
CA LEU A 10 -10.93 -38.08 13.98
C LEU A 10 -9.89 -37.17 14.64
N LEU A 11 -8.61 -37.54 14.60
CA LEU A 11 -7.53 -36.68 15.11
C LEU A 11 -7.48 -35.35 14.34
N LEU A 12 -7.60 -35.40 13.02
CA LEU A 12 -7.63 -34.20 12.18
C LEU A 12 -8.81 -33.28 12.55
N LEU A 13 -9.99 -33.85 12.75
CA LEU A 13 -11.18 -33.10 13.19
C LEU A 13 -10.98 -32.46 14.57
N ILE A 14 -10.34 -33.16 15.52
CA ILE A 14 -10.03 -32.63 16.85
C ILE A 14 -9.02 -31.48 16.74
N VAL A 15 -7.97 -31.62 15.93
CA VAL A 15 -6.97 -30.57 15.69
C VAL A 15 -7.62 -29.33 15.07
N VAL A 16 -8.38 -29.52 13.97
CA VAL A 16 -9.07 -28.41 13.29
C VAL A 16 -10.06 -27.73 14.24
N GLY A 17 -10.88 -28.51 14.96
CA GLY A 17 -11.81 -27.96 15.96
C GLY A 17 -11.09 -27.20 17.08
N GLY A 18 -9.97 -27.73 17.57
CA GLY A 18 -9.13 -27.08 18.58
C GLY A 18 -8.56 -25.76 18.08
N VAL A 19 -8.07 -25.70 16.83
CA VAL A 19 -7.55 -24.48 16.21
C VAL A 19 -8.64 -23.39 16.15
N TYR A 20 -9.87 -23.75 15.78
CA TYR A 20 -10.99 -22.79 15.77
C TYR A 20 -11.39 -22.34 17.18
N LEU A 21 -11.53 -23.27 18.13
CA LEU A 21 -11.91 -22.96 19.51
C LEU A 21 -10.90 -22.05 20.23
N LEU A 22 -9.61 -22.19 19.89
CA LEU A 22 -8.53 -21.33 20.42
C LEU A 22 -8.37 -20.01 19.68
N GLY A 23 -9.20 -19.72 18.67
CA GLY A 23 -9.15 -18.47 17.90
C GLY A 23 -8.00 -18.39 16.89
N TYR A 24 -7.44 -19.54 16.47
CA TYR A 24 -6.38 -19.64 15.47
C TYR A 24 -6.89 -20.07 14.08
N GLY A 25 -8.19 -19.99 13.83
CA GLY A 25 -8.79 -20.36 12.53
C GLY A 25 -8.16 -19.64 11.35
N TYR A 26 -7.63 -18.43 11.54
CA TYR A 26 -6.90 -17.66 10.52
C TYR A 26 -5.66 -18.40 9.97
N LEU A 27 -5.02 -19.28 10.78
CA LEU A 27 -3.88 -20.10 10.32
C LEU A 27 -4.29 -21.10 9.24
N LEU A 28 -5.50 -21.65 9.32
CA LEU A 28 -6.02 -22.57 8.29
C LEU A 28 -6.26 -21.83 6.97
N LYS A 29 -6.73 -20.57 7.04
CA LYS A 29 -6.84 -19.70 5.86
C LYS A 29 -5.47 -19.39 5.29
N ALA A 30 -4.47 -19.07 6.13
CA ALA A 30 -3.10 -18.85 5.71
C ALA A 30 -2.50 -20.06 4.98
N VAL A 31 -2.66 -21.27 5.54
CA VAL A 31 -2.22 -22.52 4.90
C VAL A 31 -2.89 -22.72 3.55
N ARG A 32 -4.20 -22.48 3.46
CA ARG A 32 -4.94 -22.63 2.20
C ARG A 32 -4.51 -21.60 1.14
N VAL A 33 -4.34 -20.34 1.52
CA VAL A 33 -4.02 -19.25 0.58
C VAL A 33 -2.56 -19.28 0.15
N VAL A 34 -1.64 -19.61 1.04
CA VAL A 34 -0.20 -19.56 0.78
C VAL A 34 0.32 -20.92 0.34
N TYR A 35 0.32 -21.90 1.26
CA TYR A 35 1.01 -23.18 1.00
C TYR A 35 0.26 -24.08 0.01
N ALA A 36 -1.08 -24.14 0.05
CA ALA A 36 -1.84 -24.97 -0.87
C ALA A 36 -1.82 -24.43 -2.31
N THR A 37 -1.42 -23.17 -2.51
CA THR A 37 -1.22 -22.54 -3.83
C THR A 37 0.23 -22.60 -4.31
N GLY A 38 1.13 -23.22 -3.51
CA GLY A 38 2.55 -23.39 -3.86
C GLY A 38 3.44 -22.20 -3.54
N HIS A 39 2.96 -21.26 -2.72
CA HIS A 39 3.72 -20.10 -2.30
C HIS A 39 4.27 -20.28 -0.88
N SER A 40 5.28 -19.49 -0.52
CA SER A 40 5.86 -19.43 0.84
C SER A 40 5.42 -18.19 1.64
N THR A 41 4.83 -17.21 0.96
CA THR A 41 4.31 -15.96 1.52
C THR A 41 3.14 -15.45 0.68
N THR A 42 2.58 -14.30 1.03
CA THR A 42 1.61 -13.57 0.20
C THR A 42 2.19 -13.26 -1.18
N PHE A 43 1.36 -13.18 -2.22
CA PHE A 43 1.79 -13.04 -3.62
C PHE A 43 0.87 -12.08 -4.41
N LEU A 44 1.28 -11.71 -5.62
CA LEU A 44 0.63 -10.62 -6.38
C LEU A 44 -0.85 -10.85 -6.63
N ASP A 45 -1.25 -12.10 -6.89
CA ASP A 45 -2.63 -12.45 -7.26
C ASP A 45 -3.42 -13.05 -6.09
N ASP A 46 -2.88 -12.96 -4.85
CA ASP A 46 -3.54 -13.54 -3.67
C ASP A 46 -4.89 -12.89 -3.36
N TYR A 47 -5.14 -11.67 -3.85
CA TYR A 47 -6.43 -11.01 -3.74
C TYR A 47 -7.59 -11.87 -4.27
N THR A 48 -7.34 -12.80 -5.19
CA THR A 48 -8.35 -13.73 -5.72
C THR A 48 -8.84 -14.78 -4.72
N TYR A 49 -8.13 -14.93 -3.60
CA TYR A 49 -8.45 -15.87 -2.52
C TYR A 49 -9.14 -15.20 -1.32
N PHE A 50 -9.44 -13.91 -1.42
CA PHE A 50 -10.08 -13.12 -0.38
C PHE A 50 -11.36 -12.46 -0.90
N ASP A 51 -12.21 -12.05 0.02
CA ASP A 51 -13.32 -11.17 -0.27
C ASP A 51 -12.77 -9.78 -0.60
N ASN A 52 -13.38 -9.12 -1.57
CA ASN A 52 -12.95 -7.81 -2.04
C ASN A 52 -14.13 -6.88 -2.23
N ARG A 53 -13.94 -5.60 -1.96
CA ARG A 53 -14.86 -4.54 -2.36
C ARG A 53 -14.31 -3.81 -3.58
N THR A 54 -15.19 -3.55 -4.55
CA THR A 54 -14.81 -2.86 -5.78
C THR A 54 -14.66 -1.37 -5.53
N ILE A 55 -13.55 -0.82 -6.00
CA ILE A 55 -13.35 0.62 -6.20
C ILE A 55 -13.70 0.89 -7.66
N SER A 56 -14.86 1.50 -7.89
CA SER A 56 -15.38 1.69 -9.24
C SER A 56 -14.54 2.67 -10.05
N ARG A 57 -14.21 2.29 -11.28
CA ARG A 57 -13.49 3.13 -12.24
C ARG A 57 -14.26 4.40 -12.58
N SER A 58 -13.60 5.32 -13.24
CA SER A 58 -14.23 6.52 -13.78
C SER A 58 -15.29 6.16 -14.84
N THR A 59 -16.41 6.86 -14.81
CA THR A 59 -17.40 6.81 -15.90
C THR A 59 -16.91 7.52 -17.16
N THR A 60 -15.87 8.36 -17.02
CA THR A 60 -15.16 9.04 -18.10
C THR A 60 -13.65 8.74 -17.96
N PRO A 61 -13.21 7.51 -18.25
CA PRO A 61 -11.81 7.12 -18.11
C PRO A 61 -10.91 8.01 -18.96
N GLN A 62 -9.73 8.32 -18.41
CA GLN A 62 -8.74 9.15 -19.08
C GLN A 62 -7.52 8.29 -19.38
N ALA A 63 -7.40 7.84 -20.64
CA ALA A 63 -6.24 7.10 -21.05
C ALA A 63 -4.96 7.97 -20.95
N TRP A 64 -3.85 7.35 -20.55
CA TRP A 64 -2.56 8.00 -20.66
C TRP A 64 -2.21 8.25 -22.12
N ALA A 65 -1.71 9.45 -22.43
CA ALA A 65 -1.08 9.69 -23.71
C ALA A 65 0.24 8.92 -23.83
N PHE A 66 0.70 8.70 -25.06
CA PHE A 66 2.03 8.16 -25.33
C PHE A 66 2.90 9.26 -25.92
N THR A 67 4.20 9.24 -25.57
CA THR A 67 5.17 10.14 -26.21
C THR A 67 5.43 9.72 -27.66
N ALA A 68 5.95 10.64 -28.48
CA ALA A 68 6.29 10.33 -29.88
C ALA A 68 7.38 9.26 -30.01
N ASP A 69 8.21 9.11 -29.00
CA ASP A 69 9.29 8.13 -28.86
C ASP A 69 8.95 6.95 -27.93
N TYR A 70 7.66 6.70 -27.71
CA TYR A 70 7.17 5.59 -26.89
C TYR A 70 7.81 4.27 -27.30
N ASN A 71 8.41 3.58 -26.31
CA ASN A 71 9.10 2.28 -26.46
C ASN A 71 10.20 2.23 -27.54
N LYS A 72 10.75 3.37 -27.98
CA LYS A 72 11.82 3.38 -28.99
C LYS A 72 13.22 3.18 -28.42
N VAL A 73 13.42 3.45 -27.12
CA VAL A 73 14.69 3.23 -26.44
C VAL A 73 14.71 1.83 -25.85
N ALA A 74 15.75 1.06 -26.14
CA ALA A 74 15.95 -0.26 -25.57
C ALA A 74 16.26 -0.17 -24.07
N GLU A 75 15.80 -1.15 -23.29
CA GLU A 75 16.22 -1.30 -21.90
C GLU A 75 17.70 -1.67 -21.83
N THR A 76 18.39 -1.14 -20.82
CA THR A 76 19.78 -1.50 -20.54
C THR A 76 19.88 -2.97 -20.12
N PRO A 77 21.05 -3.62 -20.31
CA PRO A 77 21.26 -4.99 -19.82
C PRO A 77 21.04 -5.13 -18.31
N GLU A 78 21.43 -4.12 -17.52
CA GLU A 78 21.26 -4.08 -16.07
C GLU A 78 19.79 -4.04 -15.69
N LEU A 79 18.96 -3.25 -16.41
CA LEU A 79 17.52 -3.22 -16.16
C LEU A 79 16.86 -4.55 -16.50
N GLN A 80 17.25 -5.17 -17.62
CA GLN A 80 16.75 -6.49 -18.02
C GLN A 80 17.13 -7.56 -17.00
N ASN A 81 18.36 -7.53 -16.47
CA ASN A 81 18.81 -8.42 -15.41
C ASN A 81 18.01 -8.20 -14.11
N ALA A 82 17.73 -6.94 -13.74
CA ALA A 82 16.90 -6.63 -12.59
C ALA A 82 15.47 -7.14 -12.75
N HIS A 83 14.87 -6.98 -13.95
CA HIS A 83 13.55 -7.55 -14.26
C HIS A 83 13.52 -9.06 -14.07
N GLN A 84 14.50 -9.76 -14.61
CA GLN A 84 14.60 -11.22 -14.47
C GLN A 84 14.85 -11.64 -13.02
N LYS A 85 15.82 -11.01 -12.34
CA LYS A 85 16.22 -11.35 -10.97
C LYS A 85 15.08 -11.19 -9.98
N TYR A 86 14.29 -10.12 -10.11
CA TYR A 86 13.24 -9.78 -9.16
C TYR A 86 11.82 -10.11 -9.66
N GLY A 87 11.71 -10.82 -10.79
CA GLY A 87 10.41 -11.24 -11.34
C GLY A 87 9.48 -10.06 -11.57
N THR A 88 9.93 -9.06 -12.33
CA THR A 88 9.09 -7.91 -12.70
C THR A 88 7.93 -8.36 -13.58
N VAL A 89 6.71 -7.92 -13.27
CA VAL A 89 5.52 -8.17 -14.10
C VAL A 89 5.06 -6.94 -14.87
N ALA A 90 5.37 -5.74 -14.38
CA ALA A 90 5.10 -4.49 -15.07
C ALA A 90 6.19 -3.46 -14.74
N PHE A 91 6.67 -2.75 -15.77
CA PHE A 91 7.60 -1.65 -15.63
C PHE A 91 7.17 -0.50 -16.54
N LEU A 92 7.00 0.70 -15.98
CA LEU A 92 6.57 1.90 -16.69
C LEU A 92 7.49 3.07 -16.35
N ILE A 93 7.78 3.90 -17.37
CA ILE A 93 8.37 5.24 -17.21
C ILE A 93 7.41 6.23 -17.82
N ILE A 94 6.94 7.19 -17.01
CA ILE A 94 6.07 8.28 -17.45
C ILE A 94 6.89 9.56 -17.40
N LYS A 95 6.94 10.29 -18.51
CA LYS A 95 7.60 11.61 -18.64
C LYS A 95 6.53 12.67 -18.84
N GLY A 96 6.52 13.67 -17.99
CA GLY A 96 5.41 14.63 -17.97
C GLY A 96 4.07 13.91 -17.76
N ASP A 97 3.18 14.02 -18.72
CA ASP A 97 1.84 13.43 -18.67
C ASP A 97 1.65 12.24 -19.62
N SER A 98 2.74 11.67 -20.13
CA SER A 98 2.68 10.62 -21.15
C SER A 98 3.55 9.43 -20.79
N ILE A 99 3.07 8.23 -21.12
CA ILE A 99 3.88 7.01 -21.02
C ILE A 99 4.98 7.08 -22.09
N TRP A 100 6.22 7.01 -21.63
CA TRP A 100 7.39 7.03 -22.49
C TRP A 100 7.92 5.62 -22.76
N HIS A 101 7.89 4.75 -21.70
CA HIS A 101 8.26 3.35 -21.80
C HIS A 101 7.31 2.52 -20.97
N GLU A 102 6.92 1.37 -21.48
CA GLU A 102 6.22 0.36 -20.68
C GLU A 102 6.51 -1.04 -21.21
N ARG A 103 6.65 -1.98 -20.27
CA ARG A 103 6.85 -3.39 -20.55
C ARG A 103 6.15 -4.26 -19.53
N TYR A 104 5.63 -5.38 -20.00
CA TYR A 104 4.93 -6.36 -19.19
C TYR A 104 5.55 -7.74 -19.39
N PHE A 105 5.53 -8.55 -18.33
CA PHE A 105 6.15 -9.87 -18.29
C PHE A 105 5.17 -10.88 -17.72
N ASP A 106 5.46 -12.18 -17.79
CA ASP A 106 4.71 -13.28 -17.17
C ASP A 106 3.21 -13.27 -17.50
N ASN A 107 2.85 -12.99 -18.76
CA ASN A 107 1.47 -12.85 -19.25
C ASN A 107 0.68 -11.68 -18.63
N TYR A 108 1.30 -10.78 -17.87
CA TYR A 108 0.67 -9.53 -17.46
C TYR A 108 0.58 -8.56 -18.64
N ASN A 109 -0.35 -7.64 -18.55
CA ASN A 109 -0.59 -6.57 -19.52
C ASN A 109 -1.09 -5.30 -18.82
N SER A 110 -1.40 -4.26 -19.60
CA SER A 110 -1.85 -2.96 -19.05
C SER A 110 -3.15 -2.99 -18.25
N GLN A 111 -3.90 -4.08 -18.31
CA GLN A 111 -5.15 -4.28 -17.56
C GLN A 111 -5.00 -5.25 -16.40
N SER A 112 -3.88 -5.97 -16.32
CA SER A 112 -3.65 -6.96 -15.26
C SER A 112 -3.59 -6.30 -13.89
N LYS A 113 -4.34 -6.84 -12.94
CA LYS A 113 -4.29 -6.39 -11.56
C LYS A 113 -3.18 -7.12 -10.81
N SER A 114 -2.56 -6.41 -9.89
CA SER A 114 -1.67 -6.99 -8.89
C SER A 114 -1.90 -6.34 -7.53
N ASN A 115 -1.65 -7.08 -6.45
CA ASN A 115 -1.78 -6.56 -5.09
C ASN A 115 -0.75 -5.45 -4.84
N SER A 116 -1.21 -4.29 -4.41
CA SER A 116 -0.36 -3.13 -4.06
C SER A 116 0.46 -3.35 -2.81
N PHE A 117 0.01 -4.27 -1.94
CA PHE A 117 0.48 -4.34 -0.56
C PHE A 117 0.52 -2.94 0.08
N SER A 118 1.61 -2.58 0.73
CA SER A 118 1.72 -1.33 1.49
C SER A 118 1.65 -0.04 0.67
N MET A 119 1.63 -0.08 -0.67
CA MET A 119 1.30 1.13 -1.45
C MET A 119 -0.09 1.69 -1.10
N ALA A 120 -1.00 0.85 -0.59
CA ALA A 120 -2.32 1.27 -0.10
C ALA A 120 -2.23 2.32 1.02
N LYS A 121 -1.16 2.33 1.81
CA LYS A 121 -0.96 3.32 2.88
C LYS A 121 -0.93 4.75 2.36
N SER A 122 -0.38 4.96 1.17
CA SER A 122 -0.37 6.29 0.53
C SER A 122 -1.77 6.70 0.08
N TYR A 123 -2.60 5.75 -0.38
CA TYR A 123 -4.01 6.03 -0.68
C TYR A 123 -4.81 6.41 0.56
N VAL A 124 -4.61 5.70 1.68
CA VAL A 124 -5.29 6.03 2.95
C VAL A 124 -4.84 7.40 3.47
N SER A 125 -3.56 7.74 3.34
CA SER A 125 -3.08 9.09 3.67
C SER A 125 -3.69 10.16 2.75
N ALA A 126 -3.80 9.88 1.45
CA ALA A 126 -4.50 10.80 0.53
C ALA A 126 -5.97 10.96 0.89
N LEU A 127 -6.65 9.89 1.31
CA LEU A 127 -8.02 9.96 1.83
C LEU A 127 -8.11 10.80 3.12
N LEU A 128 -7.12 10.70 4.03
CA LEU A 128 -7.06 11.60 5.19
C LEU A 128 -6.99 13.07 4.75
N GLY A 129 -6.12 13.41 3.80
CA GLY A 129 -6.04 14.76 3.25
C GLY A 129 -7.36 15.20 2.63
N ARG A 130 -8.04 14.29 1.95
CA ARG A 130 -9.35 14.56 1.37
C ARG A 130 -10.45 14.74 2.42
N THR A 131 -10.49 13.90 3.47
CA THR A 131 -11.47 14.06 4.57
C THR A 131 -11.29 15.38 5.32
N ILE A 132 -10.06 15.89 5.42
CA ILE A 132 -9.79 17.23 5.98
C ILE A 132 -10.35 18.31 5.04
N THR A 133 -10.12 18.21 3.75
CA THR A 133 -10.65 19.16 2.75
C THR A 133 -12.17 19.15 2.71
N ASP A 134 -12.79 17.98 2.81
CA ASP A 134 -14.27 17.82 2.82
C ASP A 134 -14.91 18.19 4.18
N GLY A 135 -14.11 18.48 5.21
CA GLY A 135 -14.58 18.90 6.54
C GLY A 135 -15.05 17.77 7.45
N TYR A 136 -14.85 16.50 7.10
CA TYR A 136 -15.15 15.35 7.96
C TYR A 136 -14.18 15.21 9.10
N ILE A 137 -12.91 15.61 8.88
CA ILE A 137 -11.84 15.67 9.87
C ILE A 137 -11.32 17.11 9.92
N LYS A 138 -11.12 17.64 11.14
CA LYS A 138 -10.74 19.06 11.34
C LYS A 138 -9.30 19.38 10.95
N GLY A 139 -8.41 18.38 10.99
CA GLY A 139 -6.99 18.54 10.70
C GLY A 139 -6.17 17.37 11.25
N LEU A 140 -4.85 17.40 10.99
CA LEU A 140 -3.93 16.34 11.39
C LEU A 140 -3.85 16.15 12.92
N ASP A 141 -4.11 17.21 13.69
CA ASP A 141 -4.04 17.20 15.16
C ASP A 141 -5.34 16.72 15.81
N GLN A 142 -6.35 16.33 15.03
CA GLN A 142 -7.61 15.84 15.59
C GLN A 142 -7.39 14.51 16.33
N PRO A 143 -7.84 14.43 17.61
CA PRO A 143 -7.67 13.21 18.40
C PRO A 143 -8.46 12.03 17.83
N VAL A 144 -7.84 10.85 17.83
CA VAL A 144 -8.51 9.58 17.47
C VAL A 144 -9.68 9.28 18.40
N SER A 145 -9.62 9.76 19.63
CA SER A 145 -10.69 9.61 20.63
C SER A 145 -12.00 10.32 20.27
N ASP A 146 -12.00 11.27 19.33
CA ASP A 146 -13.22 11.87 18.81
C ASP A 146 -14.06 10.85 18.00
N PHE A 147 -13.42 9.84 17.43
CA PHE A 147 -14.04 8.78 16.64
C PHE A 147 -14.22 7.47 17.44
N PHE A 148 -13.25 7.17 18.30
CA PHE A 148 -13.19 5.94 19.10
C PHE A 148 -12.95 6.25 20.57
N PRO A 149 -14.03 6.30 21.40
CA PRO A 149 -13.96 6.72 22.81
C PRO A 149 -13.00 5.93 23.69
N GLN A 150 -12.66 4.69 23.34
CA GLN A 150 -11.69 3.87 24.09
C GLN A 150 -10.26 4.45 24.08
N TYR A 151 -9.97 5.40 23.20
CA TYR A 151 -8.69 6.13 23.18
C TYR A 151 -8.70 7.44 23.99
N LYS A 152 -9.65 7.62 24.95
CA LYS A 152 -9.76 8.87 25.73
C LYS A 152 -8.81 8.98 26.91
N GLU A 153 -8.16 7.89 27.30
CA GLU A 153 -7.38 7.84 28.55
C GLU A 153 -5.90 7.55 28.31
N GLY A 154 -5.06 7.96 29.25
CA GLY A 154 -3.63 7.70 29.27
C GLY A 154 -2.90 8.25 28.03
N LEU A 155 -1.94 7.50 27.51
CA LEU A 155 -1.18 7.88 26.32
C LEU A 155 -2.08 7.97 25.06
N ALA A 156 -3.10 7.13 24.99
CA ALA A 156 -4.01 7.07 23.86
C ALA A 156 -4.80 8.38 23.65
N ALA A 157 -5.04 9.15 24.72
CA ALA A 157 -5.72 10.44 24.63
C ALA A 157 -4.93 11.50 23.81
N LYS A 158 -3.63 11.30 23.66
CA LYS A 158 -2.74 12.18 22.87
C LYS A 158 -2.66 11.76 21.39
N LEU A 159 -3.19 10.60 21.03
CA LEU A 159 -3.08 10.05 19.67
C LEU A 159 -3.91 10.86 18.69
N THR A 160 -3.27 11.35 17.63
CA THR A 160 -3.91 12.12 16.56
C THR A 160 -3.98 11.31 15.25
N VAL A 161 -4.84 11.75 14.34
CA VAL A 161 -4.93 11.14 13.00
C VAL A 161 -3.64 11.37 12.21
N GLY A 162 -2.94 12.47 12.45
CA GLY A 162 -1.62 12.75 11.87
C GLY A 162 -0.53 11.79 12.37
N ASP A 163 -0.59 11.37 13.63
CA ASP A 163 0.34 10.37 14.18
C ASP A 163 0.17 9.01 13.50
N LEU A 164 -1.07 8.64 13.22
CA LEU A 164 -1.36 7.41 12.47
C LEU A 164 -0.79 7.48 11.04
N SER A 165 -1.05 8.56 10.31
CA SER A 165 -0.60 8.72 8.93
C SER A 165 0.93 8.76 8.79
N SER A 166 1.63 9.23 9.82
CA SER A 166 3.09 9.40 9.82
C SER A 166 3.84 8.36 10.65
N MET A 167 3.19 7.23 10.99
CA MET A 167 3.83 6.11 11.67
C MET A 167 4.38 6.45 13.07
N ALA A 168 3.65 7.25 13.84
CA ALA A 168 4.10 7.76 15.14
C ALA A 168 3.08 7.53 16.27
N SER A 169 2.27 6.50 16.21
CA SER A 169 1.19 6.27 17.19
C SER A 169 1.65 5.72 18.54
N GLY A 170 2.78 5.03 18.58
CA GLY A 170 3.15 4.22 19.75
C GLY A 170 2.27 2.99 19.97
N LEU A 171 1.60 2.49 18.92
CA LEU A 171 0.70 1.34 18.95
C LEU A 171 1.44 0.04 19.29
N ASP A 172 0.82 -0.78 20.11
CA ASP A 172 1.28 -2.14 20.41
C ASP A 172 0.96 -3.09 19.24
N TRP A 173 1.83 -3.04 18.26
CA TRP A 173 1.76 -3.83 17.02
C TRP A 173 3.14 -4.38 16.70
N ASP A 174 3.23 -5.66 16.33
CA ASP A 174 4.42 -6.21 15.71
C ASP A 174 4.29 -6.22 14.17
N GLU A 175 5.35 -5.88 13.47
CA GLU A 175 5.40 -5.88 12.00
C GLU A 175 6.10 -7.15 11.48
N ALA A 176 5.91 -8.29 12.14
CA ALA A 176 6.54 -9.56 11.82
C ALA A 176 5.77 -10.33 10.73
N TYR A 177 6.16 -10.17 9.49
CA TYR A 177 5.48 -10.75 8.31
C TYR A 177 5.59 -12.27 8.21
N TYR A 178 6.63 -12.87 8.79
CA TYR A 178 6.92 -14.31 8.67
C TYR A 178 6.63 -15.10 9.95
N ASP A 179 6.17 -14.42 11.01
CA ASP A 179 5.70 -15.09 12.22
C ASP A 179 4.20 -15.40 12.08
N PRO A 180 3.80 -16.70 12.04
CA PRO A 180 2.40 -17.07 11.89
C PRO A 180 1.52 -16.63 13.08
N PHE A 181 2.11 -16.34 14.23
CA PHE A 181 1.38 -15.89 15.43
C PHE A 181 1.39 -14.37 15.61
N SER A 182 2.09 -13.63 14.76
CA SER A 182 2.13 -12.17 14.81
C SER A 182 0.75 -11.56 14.59
N ILE A 183 0.56 -10.34 15.11
CA ILE A 183 -0.66 -9.58 14.84
C ILE A 183 -0.77 -9.21 13.38
N THR A 184 0.36 -8.99 12.69
CA THR A 184 0.41 -8.71 11.26
C THR A 184 -0.12 -9.88 10.43
N THR A 185 0.33 -11.10 10.69
CA THR A 185 -0.21 -12.31 10.03
C THR A 185 -1.68 -12.50 10.36
N ARG A 186 -2.06 -12.29 11.62
CA ARG A 186 -3.45 -12.37 12.04
C ARG A 186 -4.32 -11.34 11.29
N ALA A 187 -3.92 -10.09 11.21
CA ALA A 187 -4.65 -9.06 10.47
C ALA A 187 -4.83 -9.39 8.99
N TYR A 188 -3.88 -10.14 8.39
CA TYR A 188 -3.95 -10.53 6.99
C TYR A 188 -4.99 -11.64 6.73
N PHE A 189 -5.11 -12.61 7.64
CA PHE A 189 -5.92 -13.82 7.41
C PHE A 189 -7.18 -13.94 8.30
N ASP A 190 -7.29 -13.17 9.40
CA ASP A 190 -8.48 -13.18 10.26
C ASP A 190 -9.66 -12.49 9.57
N GLY A 191 -10.86 -13.07 9.69
CA GLY A 191 -12.09 -12.54 9.09
C GLY A 191 -12.83 -11.52 9.95
N HIS A 192 -12.43 -11.27 11.19
CA HIS A 192 -13.08 -10.37 12.13
C HIS A 192 -12.05 -9.59 12.95
N PHE A 193 -11.35 -8.66 12.28
CA PHE A 193 -10.21 -7.99 12.89
C PHE A 193 -10.57 -6.65 13.58
N ARG A 194 -11.73 -6.06 13.27
CA ARG A 194 -12.16 -4.74 13.79
C ARG A 194 -12.04 -4.61 15.29
N GLU A 195 -12.62 -5.56 16.04
CA GLU A 195 -12.60 -5.52 17.52
C GLU A 195 -11.19 -5.69 18.07
N LYS A 196 -10.40 -6.58 17.48
CA LYS A 196 -8.99 -6.78 17.87
C LYS A 196 -8.17 -5.51 17.66
N MET A 197 -8.36 -4.83 16.52
CA MET A 197 -7.69 -3.56 16.25
C MET A 197 -8.00 -2.51 17.33
N LEU A 198 -9.27 -2.41 17.75
CA LEU A 198 -9.71 -1.44 18.74
C LEU A 198 -9.30 -1.80 20.19
N GLN A 199 -8.85 -3.03 20.46
CA GLN A 199 -8.32 -3.46 21.76
C GLN A 199 -6.82 -3.20 21.91
N LEU A 200 -6.12 -2.86 20.83
CA LEU A 200 -4.69 -2.57 20.87
C LEU A 200 -4.40 -1.32 21.69
N LYS A 201 -3.31 -1.38 22.43
CA LYS A 201 -2.90 -0.32 23.36
C LYS A 201 -1.90 0.63 22.69
N ILE A 202 -1.87 1.84 23.19
CA ILE A 202 -0.78 2.79 22.91
C ILE A 202 0.22 2.64 24.06
N THR A 203 1.42 2.14 23.74
CA THR A 203 2.44 1.74 24.72
C THR A 203 3.60 2.72 24.81
N SER A 204 3.73 3.64 23.85
CA SER A 204 4.67 4.76 23.88
C SER A 204 3.98 6.06 23.49
N GLU A 205 4.60 7.20 23.82
CA GLU A 205 3.98 8.51 23.62
C GLU A 205 3.79 8.80 22.11
N PRO A 206 2.54 9.06 21.65
CA PRO A 206 2.26 9.42 20.27
C PRO A 206 2.99 10.68 19.82
N GLY A 207 3.37 10.75 18.55
CA GLY A 207 4.01 11.90 17.93
C GLY A 207 5.48 12.09 18.28
N LYS A 208 6.12 11.19 19.03
CA LYS A 208 7.51 11.32 19.51
C LYS A 208 8.53 10.52 18.72
N ALA A 209 8.16 9.36 18.20
CA ALA A 209 9.08 8.48 17.49
C ALA A 209 8.41 7.84 16.28
N PHE A 210 9.18 7.70 15.21
CA PHE A 210 8.78 6.95 14.04
C PHE A 210 8.92 5.43 14.32
N LYS A 211 7.88 4.69 14.01
CA LYS A 211 7.93 3.23 13.91
C LYS A 211 6.93 2.79 12.86
N TYR A 212 7.44 2.20 11.77
CA TYR A 212 6.59 1.72 10.67
C TYR A 212 5.75 0.53 11.14
N LEU A 213 4.43 0.72 11.24
CA LEU A 213 3.48 -0.28 11.72
C LEU A 213 2.23 -0.24 10.83
N SER A 214 1.86 -1.39 10.27
CA SER A 214 0.63 -1.54 9.48
C SER A 214 -0.64 -1.21 10.27
N GLY A 215 -0.64 -1.45 11.57
CA GLY A 215 -1.74 -1.10 12.49
C GLY A 215 -2.09 0.38 12.48
N ASN A 216 -1.11 1.27 12.26
CA ASN A 216 -1.36 2.71 12.16
C ASN A 216 -2.34 3.03 11.03
N THR A 217 -2.06 2.52 9.84
CA THR A 217 -2.92 2.78 8.69
C THR A 217 -4.24 2.02 8.77
N PHE A 218 -4.23 0.86 9.40
CA PHE A 218 -5.47 0.12 9.63
C PHE A 218 -6.43 0.93 10.50
N LEU A 219 -5.96 1.44 11.65
CA LEU A 219 -6.75 2.31 12.53
C LEU A 219 -7.16 3.61 11.83
N LEU A 220 -6.26 4.23 11.04
CA LEU A 220 -6.58 5.42 10.27
C LEU A 220 -7.71 5.16 9.27
N GLY A 221 -7.70 4.02 8.58
CA GLY A 221 -8.80 3.62 7.69
C GLY A 221 -10.14 3.54 8.43
N MET A 222 -10.15 2.94 9.62
CA MET A 222 -11.35 2.88 10.46
C MET A 222 -11.82 4.27 10.92
N VAL A 223 -10.89 5.20 11.19
CA VAL A 223 -11.22 6.60 11.49
C VAL A 223 -11.89 7.27 10.30
N ILE A 224 -11.35 7.09 9.10
CA ILE A 224 -11.91 7.67 7.86
C ILE A 224 -13.31 7.11 7.60
N GLU A 225 -13.49 5.78 7.71
CA GLU A 225 -14.80 5.13 7.60
C GLU A 225 -15.81 5.74 8.60
N LYS A 226 -15.40 5.89 9.87
CA LYS A 226 -16.25 6.46 10.92
C LYS A 226 -16.58 7.92 10.69
N ALA A 227 -15.63 8.71 10.18
CA ALA A 227 -15.80 10.14 9.93
C ALA A 227 -16.73 10.40 8.74
N THR A 228 -16.59 9.63 7.67
CA THR A 228 -17.33 9.83 6.41
C THR A 228 -18.66 9.10 6.38
N GLY A 229 -18.82 8.04 7.18
CA GLY A 229 -19.97 7.13 7.10
C GLY A 229 -19.98 6.27 5.83
N LYS A 230 -18.87 6.24 5.06
CA LYS A 230 -18.68 5.48 3.84
C LYS A 230 -17.59 4.43 4.03
N THR A 231 -17.64 3.35 3.26
CA THR A 231 -16.51 2.43 3.17
C THR A 231 -15.31 3.11 2.52
N LEU A 232 -14.10 2.63 2.78
CA LEU A 232 -12.90 3.20 2.15
C LEU A 232 -12.95 3.09 0.62
N SER A 233 -13.47 1.98 0.10
CA SER A 233 -13.58 1.77 -1.35
C SER A 233 -14.56 2.76 -2.01
N GLU A 234 -15.72 3.01 -1.39
CA GLU A 234 -16.69 4.01 -1.87
C GLU A 234 -16.08 5.41 -1.84
N TYR A 235 -15.47 5.77 -0.69
CA TYR A 235 -14.89 7.11 -0.56
C TYR A 235 -13.69 7.31 -1.48
N LEU A 236 -12.83 6.29 -1.66
CA LEU A 236 -11.73 6.35 -2.62
C LEU A 236 -12.22 6.51 -4.06
N ALA A 237 -13.28 5.75 -4.42
CA ALA A 237 -13.87 5.85 -5.76
C ALA A 237 -14.37 7.27 -6.05
N GLU A 238 -15.17 7.84 -5.17
CA GLU A 238 -15.77 9.16 -5.36
C GLU A 238 -14.76 10.32 -5.26
N ALA A 239 -13.87 10.25 -4.29
CA ALA A 239 -12.99 11.35 -3.91
C ALA A 239 -11.76 11.48 -4.81
N LEU A 240 -11.19 10.35 -5.26
CA LEU A 240 -9.91 10.32 -5.96
C LEU A 240 -9.93 9.45 -7.23
N TRP A 241 -10.37 8.17 -7.15
CA TRP A 241 -10.20 7.21 -8.23
C TRP A 241 -10.93 7.62 -9.52
N GLN A 242 -12.20 7.97 -9.41
CA GLN A 242 -12.99 8.47 -10.53
C GLN A 242 -12.55 9.86 -11.00
N PRO A 243 -12.32 10.84 -10.12
CA PRO A 243 -11.81 12.16 -10.53
C PRO A 243 -10.47 12.11 -11.22
N MET A 244 -9.58 11.17 -10.86
CA MET A 244 -8.32 10.93 -11.56
C MET A 244 -8.49 10.22 -12.92
N GLY A 245 -9.71 9.86 -13.31
CA GLY A 245 -9.98 9.21 -14.57
C GLY A 245 -9.42 7.78 -14.66
N CYS A 246 -9.36 7.04 -13.54
CA CYS A 246 -8.86 5.67 -13.55
C CYS A 246 -9.60 4.80 -14.54
N GLU A 247 -8.86 3.98 -15.30
CA GLU A 247 -9.37 3.22 -16.44
C GLU A 247 -9.96 1.87 -16.02
N GLY A 248 -9.44 1.30 -14.92
CA GLY A 248 -9.88 0.02 -14.38
C GLY A 248 -10.59 0.12 -13.04
N ASP A 249 -11.52 -0.81 -12.81
CA ASP A 249 -11.97 -1.07 -11.44
C ASP A 249 -10.79 -1.63 -10.64
N ALA A 250 -10.58 -1.12 -9.42
CA ALA A 250 -9.69 -1.74 -8.47
C ALA A 250 -10.49 -2.57 -7.45
N LEU A 251 -9.79 -3.44 -6.73
CA LEU A 251 -10.38 -4.26 -5.67
C LEU A 251 -9.65 -3.94 -4.36
N TRP A 252 -10.39 -3.74 -3.28
CA TRP A 252 -9.79 -3.62 -1.95
C TRP A 252 -10.14 -4.84 -1.12
N GLN A 253 -9.13 -5.54 -0.66
CA GLN A 253 -9.27 -6.78 0.09
C GLN A 253 -9.95 -6.52 1.45
N LEU A 254 -10.95 -7.35 1.77
CA LEU A 254 -11.65 -7.34 3.04
C LEU A 254 -11.04 -8.36 4.02
N ASP A 255 -11.27 -8.18 5.30
CA ASP A 255 -11.04 -9.21 6.29
C ASP A 255 -12.02 -10.40 6.05
N SER A 256 -13.31 -10.10 5.87
CA SER A 256 -14.34 -11.02 5.37
C SER A 256 -15.52 -10.24 4.77
N GLU A 257 -16.36 -10.91 3.96
CA GLU A 257 -17.59 -10.32 3.44
C GLU A 257 -18.56 -9.92 4.57
N GLU A 258 -18.67 -10.77 5.62
CA GLU A 258 -19.54 -10.52 6.78
C GLU A 258 -19.11 -9.26 7.58
N SER A 259 -17.82 -9.12 7.86
CA SER A 259 -17.27 -7.97 8.59
C SER A 259 -17.23 -6.72 7.71
N GLY A 260 -16.91 -6.89 6.43
CA GLY A 260 -16.83 -5.84 5.43
C GLY A 260 -15.75 -4.78 5.69
N LEU A 261 -14.75 -5.07 6.53
CA LEU A 261 -13.66 -4.16 6.86
C LEU A 261 -12.54 -4.25 5.83
N GLU A 262 -12.27 -3.16 5.10
CA GLU A 262 -11.12 -3.12 4.20
C GLU A 262 -9.81 -3.17 4.98
N LYS A 263 -8.86 -3.96 4.48
CA LYS A 263 -7.49 -4.00 4.98
C LYS A 263 -6.75 -2.72 4.57
N ALA A 264 -7.03 -1.63 5.28
CA ALA A 264 -6.57 -0.28 4.94
C ALA A 264 -5.05 -0.16 4.77
N TYR A 265 -4.28 -0.99 5.47
CA TYR A 265 -2.82 -0.98 5.45
C TYR A 265 -2.21 -1.64 4.20
N CYS A 266 -3.03 -2.34 3.39
CA CYS A 266 -2.57 -3.06 2.21
C CYS A 266 -3.67 -3.27 1.18
N CYS A 267 -3.31 -3.97 0.14
CA CYS A 267 -4.15 -4.92 -0.57
C CYS A 267 -5.22 -4.28 -1.46
N ILE A 268 -4.88 -3.16 -2.11
CA ILE A 268 -5.58 -2.68 -3.29
C ILE A 268 -5.01 -3.43 -4.49
N ALA A 269 -5.85 -4.15 -5.25
CA ALA A 269 -5.44 -4.79 -6.49
C ALA A 269 -5.84 -3.91 -7.68
N SER A 270 -4.84 -3.45 -8.44
CA SER A 270 -5.03 -2.63 -9.63
C SER A 270 -3.88 -2.80 -10.63
N ASN A 271 -3.96 -2.10 -11.75
CA ASN A 271 -2.93 -2.10 -12.79
C ASN A 271 -1.89 -0.99 -12.59
N ALA A 272 -0.74 -1.14 -13.23
CA ALA A 272 0.39 -0.23 -13.09
C ALA A 272 0.08 1.22 -13.52
N ARG A 273 -0.73 1.39 -14.58
CA ARG A 273 -1.11 2.71 -15.10
C ARG A 273 -1.99 3.48 -14.12
N ASP A 274 -2.94 2.80 -13.47
CA ASP A 274 -3.83 3.43 -12.48
C ASP A 274 -3.11 3.70 -11.17
N PHE A 275 -2.15 2.84 -10.76
CA PHE A 275 -1.28 3.15 -9.60
C PHE A 275 -0.44 4.42 -9.81
N ALA A 276 0.05 4.66 -11.02
CA ALA A 276 0.83 5.86 -11.35
C ALA A 276 0.07 7.18 -11.11
N ARG A 277 -1.27 7.15 -11.16
CA ARG A 277 -2.11 8.37 -11.08
C ARG A 277 -2.00 9.07 -9.74
N LEU A 278 -1.90 8.33 -8.63
CA LEU A 278 -1.69 8.95 -7.32
C LEU A 278 -0.32 9.63 -7.25
N GLY A 279 0.72 9.01 -7.82
CA GLY A 279 2.04 9.63 -7.96
C GLY A 279 1.99 10.94 -8.75
N LYS A 280 1.26 10.96 -9.88
CA LYS A 280 1.05 12.19 -10.67
C LYS A 280 0.26 13.23 -9.88
N LEU A 281 -0.81 12.85 -9.15
CA LEU A 281 -1.59 13.78 -8.34
C LEU A 281 -0.71 14.50 -7.31
N TYR A 282 0.17 13.77 -6.63
CA TYR A 282 1.09 14.36 -5.65
C TYR A 282 2.18 15.21 -6.32
N ARG A 283 2.72 14.76 -7.46
CA ARG A 283 3.66 15.55 -8.29
C ARG A 283 3.07 16.90 -8.71
N GLU A 284 1.78 16.95 -9.01
CA GLU A 284 1.05 18.16 -9.41
C GLU A 284 0.40 18.88 -8.20
N HIS A 285 0.95 18.71 -7.00
CA HIS A 285 0.50 19.39 -5.77
C HIS A 285 -0.99 19.21 -5.48
N GLY A 286 -1.53 18.03 -5.74
CA GLY A 286 -2.93 17.69 -5.50
C GLY A 286 -3.90 18.12 -6.58
N LYS A 287 -3.38 18.61 -7.74
CA LYS A 287 -4.20 18.99 -8.89
C LYS A 287 -4.29 17.85 -9.91
N TRP A 288 -5.46 17.69 -10.49
CA TRP A 288 -5.71 16.80 -11.61
C TRP A 288 -6.49 17.55 -12.69
N ASN A 289 -5.93 17.70 -13.89
CA ASN A 289 -6.52 18.45 -15.00
C ASN A 289 -7.05 19.84 -14.58
N GLY A 290 -6.25 20.57 -13.80
CA GLY A 290 -6.58 21.90 -13.29
C GLY A 290 -7.51 21.94 -12.07
N LYS A 291 -8.17 20.81 -11.70
CA LYS A 291 -9.01 20.71 -10.51
C LYS A 291 -8.20 20.31 -9.28
N GLN A 292 -8.33 21.04 -8.18
CA GLN A 292 -7.73 20.65 -6.89
C GLN A 292 -8.53 19.49 -6.28
N LEU A 293 -7.90 18.32 -6.16
CA LEU A 293 -8.48 17.13 -5.52
C LEU A 293 -8.01 16.97 -4.09
N LEU A 294 -6.75 17.33 -3.81
CA LEU A 294 -6.15 17.35 -2.48
C LEU A 294 -5.60 18.73 -2.18
N ASP A 295 -5.69 19.16 -0.95
CA ASP A 295 -5.08 20.44 -0.52
C ASP A 295 -3.58 20.43 -0.77
N SER A 296 -3.06 21.53 -1.37
CA SER A 296 -1.65 21.59 -1.77
C SER A 296 -0.70 21.65 -0.58
N ALA A 297 -1.10 22.25 0.54
CA ALA A 297 -0.29 22.28 1.74
C ALA A 297 -0.22 20.90 2.40
N PHE A 298 -1.32 20.16 2.40
CA PHE A 298 -1.33 18.75 2.83
C PHE A 298 -0.39 17.90 1.97
N VAL A 299 -0.48 18.01 0.64
CA VAL A 299 0.38 17.27 -0.29
C VAL A 299 1.86 17.61 -0.05
N ALA A 300 2.20 18.90 0.01
CA ALA A 300 3.56 19.33 0.28
C ALA A 300 4.09 18.79 1.61
N LYS A 301 3.27 18.83 2.67
CA LYS A 301 3.63 18.28 3.99
C LYS A 301 3.82 16.77 3.94
N SER A 302 3.01 16.06 3.16
CA SER A 302 3.05 14.58 3.09
C SER A 302 4.35 14.04 2.53
N VAL A 303 4.99 14.78 1.63
CA VAL A 303 6.24 14.40 0.95
C VAL A 303 7.46 15.12 1.55
N GLN A 304 7.38 15.50 2.82
CA GLN A 304 8.50 16.02 3.62
C GLN A 304 8.68 15.17 4.88
N PRO A 305 9.90 15.02 5.39
CA PRO A 305 10.15 14.29 6.64
C PRO A 305 9.33 14.86 7.80
N ARG A 306 8.68 13.98 8.55
CA ARG A 306 8.07 14.39 9.82
C ARG A 306 9.10 14.47 10.94
N PHE A 307 10.06 13.56 10.96
CA PHE A 307 11.09 13.44 11.99
C PHE A 307 12.47 13.61 11.37
N PRO A 308 13.31 14.50 11.91
CA PRO A 308 14.68 14.70 11.41
C PRO A 308 15.54 13.42 11.47
N ASP A 309 15.33 12.59 12.51
CA ASP A 309 16.07 11.34 12.71
C ASP A 309 15.57 10.20 11.79
N HIS A 310 14.43 10.40 11.14
CA HIS A 310 13.80 9.47 10.19
C HIS A 310 13.34 10.23 8.95
N PRO A 311 14.32 10.77 8.16
CA PRO A 311 14.01 11.58 6.98
C PRO A 311 13.37 10.77 5.85
N GLU A 312 13.39 9.45 5.94
CA GLU A 312 12.86 8.54 4.94
C GLU A 312 11.32 8.44 4.90
N TYR A 313 10.59 9.13 5.83
CA TYR A 313 9.13 9.01 5.87
C TYR A 313 8.40 10.31 6.21
N GLY A 314 7.34 10.59 5.45
CA GLY A 314 6.41 11.70 5.67
C GLY A 314 5.05 11.24 6.21
N TYR A 315 3.96 11.65 5.54
CA TYR A 315 2.59 11.22 5.85
C TYR A 315 2.10 10.23 4.78
N GLY A 316 2.40 8.94 4.98
CA GLY A 316 2.05 7.86 4.06
C GLY A 316 2.95 7.73 2.84
N TRP A 317 4.06 8.43 2.80
CA TRP A 317 5.02 8.42 1.69
C TRP A 317 6.43 8.13 2.17
N TRP A 318 7.16 7.28 1.43
CA TRP A 318 8.59 7.07 1.57
C TRP A 318 9.33 8.16 0.82
N LEU A 319 10.42 8.65 1.39
CA LEU A 319 11.20 9.79 0.89
C LEU A 319 12.65 9.37 0.71
N LEU A 320 13.23 9.68 -0.44
CA LEU A 320 14.60 9.31 -0.77
C LEU A 320 15.32 10.48 -1.46
N ASP A 321 16.36 10.98 -0.81
CA ASP A 321 17.30 11.90 -1.45
C ASP A 321 18.42 11.09 -2.11
N TYR A 322 18.49 11.14 -3.43
CA TYR A 322 19.46 10.37 -4.19
C TYR A 322 20.04 11.19 -5.34
N LYS A 323 21.36 11.25 -5.43
CA LYS A 323 22.10 12.03 -6.46
C LYS A 323 21.64 13.49 -6.56
N GLY A 324 21.31 14.10 -5.41
CA GLY A 324 20.84 15.49 -5.35
C GLY A 324 19.39 15.72 -5.76
N ILE A 325 18.62 14.65 -5.95
CA ILE A 325 17.22 14.67 -6.32
C ILE A 325 16.39 14.15 -5.15
N HIS A 326 15.31 14.85 -4.82
CA HIS A 326 14.32 14.38 -3.85
C HIS A 326 13.25 13.55 -4.55
N PHE A 327 13.18 12.27 -4.23
CA PHE A 327 12.14 11.35 -4.66
C PHE A 327 11.15 11.11 -3.54
N PHE A 328 9.89 10.96 -3.87
CA PHE A 328 8.92 10.37 -2.97
C PHE A 328 8.26 9.15 -3.64
N MET A 329 7.87 8.16 -2.84
CA MET A 329 7.39 6.92 -3.43
C MET A 329 6.37 6.17 -2.58
N MET A 330 5.50 5.44 -3.24
CA MET A 330 4.75 4.34 -2.66
C MET A 330 5.61 3.09 -2.69
N ARG A 331 5.63 2.33 -1.58
CA ARG A 331 6.34 1.04 -1.49
C ARG A 331 5.42 -0.04 -0.96
N GLY A 332 5.43 -1.19 -1.62
CA GLY A 332 4.72 -2.38 -1.22
C GLY A 332 5.64 -3.60 -1.11
N HIS A 333 5.22 -4.59 -0.35
CA HIS A 333 5.89 -5.88 -0.23
C HIS A 333 6.16 -6.47 -1.62
N LEU A 334 7.21 -7.28 -1.76
CA LEU A 334 7.65 -7.87 -3.03
C LEU A 334 8.07 -6.84 -4.11
N GLY A 335 8.34 -5.59 -3.74
CA GLY A 335 8.86 -4.58 -4.67
C GLY A 335 7.78 -3.93 -5.54
N GLN A 336 6.61 -3.67 -5.00
CA GLN A 336 5.64 -2.82 -5.66
C GLN A 336 6.06 -1.36 -5.44
N TYR A 337 6.37 -0.63 -6.50
CA TYR A 337 6.87 0.73 -6.42
C TYR A 337 6.15 1.67 -7.38
N VAL A 338 5.87 2.87 -6.89
CA VAL A 338 5.60 4.06 -7.72
C VAL A 338 6.54 5.15 -7.22
N ILE A 339 7.62 5.38 -7.96
CA ILE A 339 8.71 6.32 -7.62
C ILE A 339 8.49 7.60 -8.40
N VAL A 340 8.47 8.73 -7.73
CA VAL A 340 8.16 10.04 -8.33
C VAL A 340 9.35 10.97 -8.17
N ASN A 341 9.83 11.50 -9.29
CA ASN A 341 10.71 12.67 -9.34
C ASN A 341 9.87 13.89 -9.72
N PRO A 342 9.56 14.80 -8.80
CA PRO A 342 8.75 15.98 -9.11
C PRO A 342 9.50 17.01 -9.97
N THR A 343 10.83 17.09 -9.87
CA THR A 343 11.65 18.07 -10.58
C THR A 343 11.66 17.77 -12.09
N ASP A 344 11.95 16.53 -12.47
CA ASP A 344 12.02 16.12 -13.88
C ASP A 344 10.67 15.67 -14.43
N LYS A 345 9.64 15.65 -13.58
CA LYS A 345 8.30 15.15 -13.90
C LYS A 345 8.31 13.70 -14.40
N VAL A 346 9.15 12.86 -13.77
CA VAL A 346 9.26 11.44 -14.07
C VAL A 346 8.55 10.62 -13.01
N ILE A 347 7.81 9.59 -13.46
CA ILE A 347 7.25 8.56 -12.59
C ILE A 347 7.74 7.21 -13.11
N ILE A 348 8.31 6.41 -12.20
CA ILE A 348 8.73 5.03 -12.49
C ILE A 348 7.79 4.13 -11.70
N VAL A 349 7.12 3.20 -12.39
CA VAL A 349 6.30 2.17 -11.77
C VAL A 349 6.97 0.83 -11.98
N ARG A 350 7.13 0.07 -10.91
CA ARG A 350 7.55 -1.32 -10.98
C ARG A 350 6.63 -2.19 -10.12
N LEU A 351 6.10 -3.26 -10.70
CA LEU A 351 5.35 -4.31 -10.01
C LEU A 351 6.05 -5.65 -10.25
N GLY A 352 6.11 -6.51 -9.25
CA GLY A 352 6.79 -7.81 -9.40
C GLY A 352 6.75 -8.71 -8.18
N HIS A 353 7.38 -9.88 -8.31
CA HIS A 353 7.28 -11.00 -7.38
C HIS A 353 8.28 -10.95 -6.21
N SER A 354 9.35 -10.16 -6.31
CA SER A 354 10.36 -10.03 -5.26
C SER A 354 11.09 -8.69 -5.35
N LEU A 355 11.90 -8.40 -4.35
CA LEU A 355 12.76 -7.22 -4.24
C LEU A 355 14.15 -7.65 -3.76
N SER A 356 15.11 -6.73 -3.70
CA SER A 356 16.41 -7.00 -3.14
C SER A 356 16.34 -7.15 -1.62
N ASP A 357 17.02 -8.18 -1.09
CA ASP A 357 17.24 -8.33 0.36
C ASP A 357 18.38 -7.43 0.86
N GLU A 358 19.15 -6.83 -0.05
CA GLU A 358 20.26 -5.95 0.25
C GLU A 358 19.82 -4.48 0.21
N ALA A 359 20.40 -3.66 1.07
CA ALA A 359 20.30 -2.21 1.04
C ALA A 359 21.72 -1.60 1.01
N PRO A 360 21.93 -0.47 0.32
CA PRO A 360 23.20 0.26 0.42
C PRO A 360 23.48 0.67 1.86
N GLU A 361 24.78 0.80 2.20
CA GLU A 361 25.20 1.21 3.54
C GLU A 361 24.52 2.53 3.95
N GLY A 362 23.94 2.54 5.14
CA GLY A 362 23.22 3.69 5.70
C GLY A 362 21.82 3.92 5.09
N SER A 363 21.32 3.05 4.20
CA SER A 363 20.00 3.15 3.61
C SER A 363 19.02 2.14 4.19
N THR A 364 17.75 2.54 4.30
CA THR A 364 16.61 1.67 4.61
C THR A 364 15.88 1.20 3.34
N PHE A 365 16.37 1.60 2.15
CA PHE A 365 15.77 1.27 0.87
C PHE A 365 16.49 0.09 0.24
N PRO A 366 15.75 -0.91 -0.31
CA PRO A 366 16.33 -2.01 -1.06
C PRO A 366 17.15 -1.52 -2.27
N SER A 367 18.24 -2.22 -2.59
CA SER A 367 19.17 -1.82 -3.66
C SER A 367 18.53 -1.80 -5.06
N ASP A 368 17.49 -2.57 -5.29
CA ASP A 368 16.77 -2.59 -6.56
C ASP A 368 16.05 -1.26 -6.87
N ILE A 369 15.62 -0.50 -5.85
CA ILE A 369 15.06 0.85 -6.06
C ILE A 369 16.08 1.76 -6.75
N TYR A 370 17.32 1.74 -6.30
CA TYR A 370 18.39 2.53 -6.91
C TYR A 370 18.69 2.07 -8.34
N THR A 371 18.67 0.75 -8.56
CA THR A 371 18.83 0.18 -9.90
C THR A 371 17.72 0.67 -10.83
N TYR A 372 16.46 0.59 -10.43
CA TYR A 372 15.35 1.06 -11.27
C TYR A 372 15.42 2.56 -11.56
N ILE A 373 15.84 3.38 -10.60
CA ILE A 373 16.05 4.82 -10.81
C ILE A 373 17.20 5.04 -11.79
N ASP A 374 18.37 4.45 -11.55
CA ASP A 374 19.56 4.68 -12.36
C ASP A 374 19.37 4.24 -13.80
N GLU A 375 18.80 3.04 -14.00
CA GLU A 375 18.61 2.50 -15.35
C GLU A 375 17.51 3.25 -16.12
N ALA A 376 16.43 3.67 -15.44
CA ALA A 376 15.44 4.54 -16.07
C ALA A 376 16.08 5.86 -16.55
N TYR A 377 16.95 6.47 -15.74
CA TYR A 377 17.64 7.70 -16.12
C TYR A 377 18.72 7.50 -17.18
N LYS A 378 19.42 6.36 -17.21
CA LYS A 378 20.31 6.02 -18.35
C LYS A 378 19.52 5.97 -19.66
N MET A 379 18.37 5.29 -19.68
CA MET A 379 17.50 5.24 -20.84
C MET A 379 17.01 6.63 -21.25
N ILE A 380 16.54 7.45 -20.31
CA ILE A 380 16.01 8.80 -20.56
C ILE A 380 17.08 9.71 -21.16
N ASN A 381 18.33 9.59 -20.72
CA ASN A 381 19.44 10.44 -21.15
C ASN A 381 20.20 9.91 -22.38
N GLY A 382 19.77 8.78 -22.95
CA GLY A 382 20.39 8.18 -24.14
C GLY A 382 21.75 7.53 -23.89
N ASN A 383 22.05 7.14 -22.64
CA ASN A 383 23.28 6.46 -22.22
C ASN A 383 23.05 4.95 -22.04
N SER A 384 22.25 4.36 -22.90
CA SER A 384 21.92 2.92 -22.89
C SER A 384 23.01 2.07 -23.56
#